data_7f7c783d9c8274b5c133e22533a15b91
#
_entry.id   7f7c783d9c8274b5c133e22533a15b91
#
_cell.length_a   1.000
_cell.length_b   1.000
_cell.length_c   1.000
_cell.angle_alpha   90.00
_cell.angle_beta   90.00
_cell.angle_gamma   90.00
#
_symmetry.space_group_name_H-M   'P 1'
#
loop_
_entity.id
_entity.type
_entity.pdbx_description
1 polymer ?
#
loop_
_entity_poly.entity_id
_entity_poly.type
_entity_poly.pdbx_seq_one_letter_code
_entity_poly.pdbx_strand_id
1 'polypeptide(L)'
;MVKEVKTLKGFSQSAEKFQGSHLLCPGCGHGIIVREVLNAVDGPIVLGNSTGCLEVCSAVYPHTSWDVPWIHIGFENGSTAISGVEAMYKVLVNKDRYQGQKPKFVAFGGDGASYDIGLQFISGCMERGHDMTYICLDNENYANTGGQRSGSTPLGASTSTTPSGSVSFGKKEKKKDIVNIMASHGVPYVAQLSPNKWKDMNKKIKTALDTEGPCFINALSPCTTEWKFESNKTIELADMAVDSLMFPLFEIFNGRELKITYRPRNIIPVRDYLGAQKRFKHLFKKENEHIIEELQKDVNERWEYLQRREEAKV
;
A
#
# COMPACT_ATOMS: atom_id res chain seq x y z
N MET A 1 -4.80 -3.34 -24.63
CA MET A 1 -3.89 -4.49 -24.45
C MET A 1 -2.85 -4.07 -23.41
N VAL A 2 -2.79 -4.73 -22.25
CA VAL A 2 -1.74 -4.48 -21.25
C VAL A 2 -0.42 -4.90 -21.89
N LYS A 3 0.53 -3.95 -22.02
CA LYS A 3 1.88 -4.28 -22.53
C LYS A 3 2.50 -5.34 -21.61
N GLU A 4 3.33 -6.21 -22.19
CA GLU A 4 3.93 -7.33 -21.50
C GLU A 4 4.67 -6.89 -20.22
N VAL A 5 4.44 -7.63 -19.11
CA VAL A 5 5.10 -7.38 -17.84
C VAL A 5 6.60 -7.67 -18.01
N LYS A 6 7.46 -6.71 -17.70
CA LYS A 6 8.93 -6.91 -17.77
C LYS A 6 9.35 -8.14 -16.94
N THR A 7 10.28 -8.90 -17.46
CA THR A 7 10.91 -10.00 -16.70
C THR A 7 11.85 -9.43 -15.62
N LEU A 8 12.21 -10.21 -14.61
CA LEU A 8 13.22 -9.81 -13.62
C LEU A 8 14.54 -9.38 -14.28
N LYS A 9 14.94 -10.03 -15.37
CA LYS A 9 16.09 -9.63 -16.19
C LYS A 9 15.86 -8.27 -16.85
N GLY A 10 14.65 -8.00 -17.34
CA GLY A 10 14.29 -6.70 -17.91
C GLY A 10 14.32 -5.58 -16.87
N PHE A 11 13.89 -5.85 -15.64
CA PHE A 11 14.00 -4.88 -14.55
C PHE A 11 15.45 -4.58 -14.16
N SER A 12 16.30 -5.58 -14.08
CA SER A 12 17.71 -5.38 -13.75
C SER A 12 18.50 -4.56 -14.80
N GLN A 13 17.94 -4.40 -15.99
CA GLN A 13 18.50 -3.61 -17.08
C GLN A 13 17.84 -2.21 -17.23
N SER A 14 16.80 -1.92 -16.43
CA SER A 14 16.15 -0.61 -16.45
C SER A 14 17.01 0.42 -15.73
N ALA A 15 16.98 1.68 -16.21
CA ALA A 15 17.61 2.79 -15.49
C ALA A 15 16.97 2.94 -14.11
N GLU A 16 17.80 3.08 -13.08
CA GLU A 16 17.33 3.26 -11.72
C GLU A 16 16.79 4.66 -11.52
N LYS A 17 15.50 4.78 -11.26
CA LYS A 17 14.81 6.06 -11.01
C LYS A 17 14.66 6.39 -9.52
N PHE A 18 14.95 5.42 -8.64
CA PHE A 18 15.01 5.58 -7.19
C PHE A 18 16.36 5.11 -6.71
N GLN A 19 17.24 6.04 -6.44
CA GLN A 19 18.65 5.78 -6.15
C GLN A 19 18.85 5.15 -4.77
N GLY A 20 19.89 4.32 -4.64
CA GLY A 20 20.25 3.64 -3.38
C GLY A 20 20.78 4.56 -2.26
N SER A 21 20.74 5.89 -2.45
CA SER A 21 21.13 6.91 -1.46
C SER A 21 20.08 7.15 -0.38
N HIS A 22 18.94 6.48 -0.43
CA HIS A 22 17.88 6.61 0.59
C HIS A 22 18.29 6.04 1.95
N LEU A 23 17.69 6.59 3.02
CA LEU A 23 17.91 6.17 4.41
C LEU A 23 16.80 5.26 4.96
N LEU A 24 16.07 4.55 4.10
CA LEU A 24 15.08 3.57 4.53
C LEU A 24 15.75 2.47 5.36
N CYS A 25 15.04 1.98 6.38
CA CYS A 25 15.53 0.90 7.24
C CYS A 25 15.91 -0.34 6.43
N PRO A 26 16.96 -1.09 6.82
CA PRO A 26 17.24 -2.40 6.22
C PRO A 26 16.01 -3.31 6.24
N GLY A 27 15.66 -3.89 5.10
CA GLY A 27 14.47 -4.74 4.95
C GLY A 27 13.13 -3.97 4.91
N CYS A 28 13.12 -2.66 4.78
CA CYS A 28 11.88 -1.89 4.61
C CYS A 28 11.16 -2.25 3.30
N GLY A 29 9.87 -2.58 3.38
CA GLY A 29 9.06 -2.92 2.21
C GLY A 29 8.86 -1.76 1.22
N HIS A 30 8.96 -0.51 1.67
CA HIS A 30 8.75 0.68 0.81
C HIS A 30 9.69 0.70 -0.38
N GLY A 31 10.99 0.45 -0.17
CA GLY A 31 11.98 0.50 -1.24
C GLY A 31 11.70 -0.49 -2.37
N ILE A 32 11.20 -1.68 -2.06
CA ILE A 32 10.83 -2.69 -3.05
C ILE A 32 9.64 -2.18 -3.89
N ILE A 33 8.56 -1.74 -3.23
CA ILE A 33 7.34 -1.30 -3.90
C ILE A 33 7.59 -0.08 -4.78
N VAL A 34 8.31 0.93 -4.27
CA VAL A 34 8.61 2.16 -5.01
C VAL A 34 9.41 1.86 -6.28
N ARG A 35 10.45 1.02 -6.19
CA ARG A 35 11.24 0.63 -7.36
C ARG A 35 10.41 -0.09 -8.41
N GLU A 36 9.52 -0.98 -7.99
CA GLU A 36 8.63 -1.69 -8.91
C GLU A 36 7.64 -0.75 -9.62
N VAL A 37 7.10 0.24 -8.90
CA VAL A 37 6.25 1.29 -9.51
C VAL A 37 7.00 2.06 -10.57
N LEU A 38 8.22 2.52 -10.27
CA LEU A 38 9.04 3.29 -11.19
C LEU A 38 9.50 2.47 -12.40
N ASN A 39 9.82 1.20 -12.20
CA ASN A 39 10.21 0.27 -13.25
C ASN A 39 9.05 -0.10 -14.20
N ALA A 40 7.80 -0.02 -13.70
CA ALA A 40 6.61 -0.27 -14.53
C ALA A 40 6.27 0.87 -15.47
N VAL A 41 6.89 2.05 -15.31
CA VAL A 41 6.62 3.24 -16.14
C VAL A 41 7.59 3.36 -17.29
N ASP A 42 7.07 3.24 -18.51
CA ASP A 42 7.79 3.53 -19.74
C ASP A 42 7.44 4.97 -20.18
N GLY A 43 8.21 5.96 -19.73
CA GLY A 43 7.98 7.36 -20.07
C GLY A 43 8.02 8.30 -18.86
N PRO A 44 7.52 9.54 -19.02
CA PRO A 44 7.56 10.52 -17.95
C PRO A 44 6.58 10.14 -16.81
N ILE A 45 6.98 10.46 -15.60
CA ILE A 45 6.20 10.30 -14.37
C ILE A 45 6.37 11.54 -13.51
N VAL A 46 5.32 11.97 -12.83
CA VAL A 46 5.36 12.99 -11.78
C VAL A 46 4.84 12.39 -10.50
N LEU A 47 5.62 12.52 -9.44
CA LEU A 47 5.34 11.92 -8.15
C LEU A 47 4.98 12.97 -7.10
N GLY A 48 3.96 12.66 -6.29
CA GLY A 48 3.69 13.32 -5.02
C GLY A 48 3.90 12.36 -3.87
N ASN A 49 4.41 12.85 -2.77
CA ASN A 49 4.63 12.05 -1.59
C ASN A 49 4.13 12.78 -0.32
N SER A 50 3.21 12.14 0.39
CA SER A 50 2.81 12.59 1.71
C SER A 50 3.96 12.41 2.69
N THR A 51 4.10 13.31 3.67
CA THR A 51 5.07 13.17 4.76
C THR A 51 4.99 11.77 5.39
N GLY A 52 6.13 11.16 5.62
CA GLY A 52 6.25 9.82 6.21
C GLY A 52 7.61 9.21 5.97
N CYS A 53 7.78 7.92 6.29
CA CYS A 53 9.08 7.23 6.16
C CYS A 53 9.69 7.36 4.75
N LEU A 54 8.89 7.19 3.71
CA LEU A 54 9.39 7.27 2.33
C LEU A 54 9.93 8.66 2.03
N GLU A 55 9.18 9.71 2.38
CA GLU A 55 9.57 11.09 2.14
C GLU A 55 10.82 11.44 2.93
N VAL A 56 10.76 11.30 4.27
CA VAL A 56 11.88 11.68 5.18
C VAL A 56 13.18 10.98 4.81
N CYS A 57 13.12 9.70 4.44
CA CYS A 57 14.30 8.89 4.14
C CYS A 57 14.84 9.05 2.71
N SER A 58 14.12 9.71 1.81
CA SER A 58 14.49 9.81 0.39
C SER A 58 14.89 11.20 -0.09
N ALA A 59 14.68 12.24 0.73
CA ALA A 59 14.96 13.64 0.36
C ALA A 59 15.64 14.42 1.49
N VAL A 60 16.73 13.89 2.02
CA VAL A 60 17.54 14.56 3.05
C VAL A 60 18.42 15.63 2.40
N TYR A 61 18.10 16.89 2.66
CA TYR A 61 18.84 18.02 2.10
C TYR A 61 20.36 17.89 2.35
N PRO A 62 21.21 18.19 1.33
CA PRO A 62 20.92 18.67 -0.02
C PRO A 62 20.68 17.54 -1.06
N HIS A 63 20.49 16.30 -0.64
CA HIS A 63 20.38 15.12 -1.50
C HIS A 63 18.95 14.74 -1.74
N THR A 64 18.71 14.04 -2.86
CA THR A 64 17.47 13.34 -3.15
C THR A 64 17.76 11.98 -3.75
N SER A 65 16.92 10.99 -3.48
CA SER A 65 16.99 9.67 -4.10
C SER A 65 16.15 9.54 -5.38
N TRP A 66 15.45 10.61 -5.77
CA TRP A 66 14.51 10.62 -6.88
C TRP A 66 15.15 11.19 -8.15
N ASP A 67 15.22 10.38 -9.20
CA ASP A 67 15.63 10.80 -10.56
C ASP A 67 14.39 11.02 -11.45
N VAL A 68 13.36 11.63 -10.89
CA VAL A 68 12.10 11.97 -11.55
C VAL A 68 11.52 13.23 -10.87
N PRO A 69 10.66 14.01 -11.55
CA PRO A 69 9.89 15.08 -10.93
C PRO A 69 9.13 14.56 -9.70
N TRP A 70 9.44 15.12 -8.54
CA TRP A 70 8.92 14.68 -7.26
C TRP A 70 8.57 15.88 -6.36
N ILE A 71 7.43 15.82 -5.69
CA ILE A 71 6.92 16.87 -4.81
C ILE A 71 6.64 16.27 -3.43
N HIS A 72 7.27 16.83 -2.41
CA HIS A 72 6.90 16.59 -1.00
C HIS A 72 5.76 17.51 -0.59
N ILE A 73 4.78 16.94 0.10
CA ILE A 73 3.58 17.65 0.57
C ILE A 73 3.30 17.24 2.01
N GLY A 74 2.56 18.09 2.74
CA GLY A 74 2.06 17.80 4.07
C GLY A 74 1.38 16.43 4.17
N PHE A 75 1.34 15.89 5.36
CA PHE A 75 1.03 14.50 5.67
C PHE A 75 -0.26 13.98 5.03
N GLU A 76 -1.28 14.82 4.95
CA GLU A 76 -2.61 14.50 4.40
C GLU A 76 -2.74 14.74 2.88
N ASN A 77 -1.89 15.59 2.28
CA ASN A 77 -2.21 16.30 1.02
C ASN A 77 -1.60 15.67 -0.24
N GLY A 78 -0.92 14.52 -0.18
CA GLY A 78 -0.24 13.93 -1.33
C GLY A 78 -1.14 13.77 -2.56
N SER A 79 -2.37 13.29 -2.36
CA SER A 79 -3.35 13.14 -3.43
C SER A 79 -3.79 14.47 -4.03
N THR A 80 -4.05 15.48 -3.19
CA THR A 80 -4.50 16.80 -3.63
C THR A 80 -3.47 17.51 -4.47
N ALA A 81 -2.19 17.44 -4.08
CA ALA A 81 -1.11 18.06 -4.83
C ALA A 81 -0.98 17.45 -6.24
N ILE A 82 -1.01 16.14 -6.35
CA ILE A 82 -0.94 15.46 -7.65
C ILE A 82 -2.19 15.71 -8.49
N SER A 83 -3.37 15.81 -7.85
CA SER A 83 -4.59 16.27 -8.56
C SER A 83 -4.40 17.65 -9.20
N GLY A 84 -3.78 18.59 -8.47
CA GLY A 84 -3.50 19.93 -8.97
C GLY A 84 -2.51 19.91 -10.13
N VAL A 85 -1.46 19.08 -10.07
CA VAL A 85 -0.48 18.89 -11.15
C VAL A 85 -1.16 18.29 -12.38
N GLU A 86 -1.99 17.28 -12.23
CA GLU A 86 -2.77 16.63 -13.30
C GLU A 86 -3.74 17.61 -13.95
N ALA A 87 -4.46 18.39 -13.14
CA ALA A 87 -5.36 19.43 -13.65
C ALA A 87 -4.60 20.50 -14.46
N MET A 88 -3.43 20.96 -13.97
CA MET A 88 -2.59 21.91 -14.71
C MET A 88 -2.05 21.32 -16.00
N TYR A 89 -1.65 20.04 -15.99
CA TYR A 89 -1.25 19.33 -17.20
C TYR A 89 -2.36 19.41 -18.27
N LYS A 90 -3.61 19.09 -17.92
CA LYS A 90 -4.76 19.20 -18.84
C LYS A 90 -4.92 20.63 -19.41
N VAL A 91 -4.73 21.64 -18.57
CA VAL A 91 -4.77 23.06 -19.03
C VAL A 91 -3.65 23.37 -20.02
N LEU A 92 -2.43 22.88 -19.77
CA LEU A 92 -1.29 23.10 -20.65
C LEU A 92 -1.50 22.42 -22.02
N VAL A 93 -2.02 21.20 -22.03
CA VAL A 93 -2.38 20.47 -23.26
C VAL A 93 -3.46 21.24 -24.05
N ASN A 94 -4.55 21.64 -23.38
CA ASN A 94 -5.66 22.36 -24.00
C ASN A 94 -5.26 23.75 -24.56
N LYS A 95 -4.16 24.32 -24.07
CA LYS A 95 -3.60 25.61 -24.55
C LYS A 95 -2.43 25.41 -25.50
N ASP A 96 -2.19 24.22 -26.04
CA ASP A 96 -1.07 23.86 -26.89
C ASP A 96 0.32 24.22 -26.32
N ARG A 97 0.43 24.29 -24.99
CA ARG A 97 1.67 24.61 -24.26
C ARG A 97 2.46 23.39 -23.84
N TYR A 98 1.92 22.19 -24.05
CA TYR A 98 2.57 20.91 -23.78
C TYR A 98 2.30 19.96 -24.96
N GLN A 99 3.37 19.49 -25.60
CA GLN A 99 3.32 18.59 -26.77
C GLN A 99 4.10 17.29 -26.52
N GLY A 100 4.56 17.05 -25.29
CA GLY A 100 5.29 15.84 -24.90
C GLY A 100 4.37 14.63 -24.66
N GLN A 101 5.00 13.49 -24.35
CA GLN A 101 4.28 12.30 -23.92
C GLN A 101 3.53 12.59 -22.61
N LYS A 102 2.27 12.11 -22.49
CA LYS A 102 1.48 12.23 -21.27
C LYS A 102 2.21 11.60 -20.06
N PRO A 103 2.49 12.34 -19.00
CA PRO A 103 3.07 11.78 -17.78
C PRO A 103 2.10 10.84 -17.06
N LYS A 104 2.65 9.87 -16.32
CA LYS A 104 1.89 9.18 -15.28
C LYS A 104 1.92 10.02 -14.01
N PHE A 105 0.77 10.19 -13.37
CA PHE A 105 0.63 10.94 -12.11
C PHE A 105 0.44 9.96 -10.97
N VAL A 106 1.38 9.93 -10.02
CA VAL A 106 1.36 8.98 -8.92
C VAL A 106 1.55 9.70 -7.59
N ALA A 107 0.74 9.37 -6.61
CA ALA A 107 0.92 9.81 -5.23
C ALA A 107 1.22 8.64 -4.32
N PHE A 108 2.23 8.79 -3.45
CA PHE A 108 2.52 7.86 -2.36
C PHE A 108 2.08 8.44 -1.01
N GLY A 109 1.51 7.58 -0.18
CA GLY A 109 1.26 7.88 1.23
C GLY A 109 1.41 6.63 2.08
N GLY A 110 1.82 6.78 3.34
CA GLY A 110 1.74 5.71 4.32
C GLY A 110 0.28 5.42 4.71
N ASP A 111 0.08 4.38 5.50
CA ASP A 111 -1.26 4.02 6.00
C ASP A 111 -1.88 5.12 6.87
N GLY A 112 -1.11 5.79 7.72
CA GLY A 112 -1.61 6.95 8.48
C GLY A 112 -2.11 8.08 7.58
N ALA A 113 -1.37 8.40 6.52
CA ALA A 113 -1.77 9.37 5.51
C ALA A 113 -3.02 8.93 4.72
N SER A 114 -3.21 7.63 4.54
CA SER A 114 -4.24 7.07 3.66
C SER A 114 -5.54 6.71 4.40
N TYR A 115 -5.41 5.97 5.51
CA TYR A 115 -6.56 5.47 6.27
C TYR A 115 -7.14 6.50 7.24
N ASP A 116 -6.35 7.50 7.63
CA ASP A 116 -6.71 8.44 8.68
C ASP A 116 -6.72 9.88 8.15
N ILE A 117 -5.62 10.64 8.33
CA ILE A 117 -5.63 12.09 8.14
C ILE A 117 -5.88 12.54 6.69
N GLY A 118 -5.43 11.76 5.69
CA GLY A 118 -5.59 12.09 4.26
C GLY A 118 -6.79 11.46 3.57
N LEU A 119 -7.60 10.64 4.28
CA LEU A 119 -8.73 9.92 3.68
C LEU A 119 -9.69 10.83 2.93
N GLN A 120 -10.04 11.99 3.50
CA GLN A 120 -10.92 12.99 2.87
C GLN A 120 -10.34 13.54 1.55
N PHE A 121 -9.03 13.72 1.48
CA PHE A 121 -8.36 14.25 0.27
C PHE A 121 -8.28 13.22 -0.83
N ILE A 122 -8.01 11.94 -0.47
CA ILE A 122 -8.05 10.82 -1.42
C ILE A 122 -9.47 10.64 -1.94
N SER A 123 -10.47 10.61 -1.05
CA SER A 123 -11.88 10.54 -1.41
C SER A 123 -12.28 11.63 -2.41
N GLY A 124 -11.89 12.89 -2.15
CA GLY A 124 -12.15 13.99 -3.07
C GLY A 124 -11.44 13.86 -4.42
N CYS A 125 -10.25 13.25 -4.49
CA CYS A 125 -9.56 12.96 -5.75
C CYS A 125 -10.28 11.87 -6.55
N MET A 126 -10.73 10.81 -5.88
CA MET A 126 -11.48 9.72 -6.50
C MET A 126 -12.81 10.22 -7.07
N GLU A 127 -13.56 11.01 -6.28
CA GLU A 127 -14.84 11.58 -6.67
C GLU A 127 -14.72 12.52 -7.88
N ARG A 128 -13.69 13.36 -7.95
CA ARG A 128 -13.48 14.29 -9.08
C ARG A 128 -12.92 13.63 -10.34
N GLY A 129 -12.59 12.35 -10.31
CA GLY A 129 -12.15 11.61 -11.49
C GLY A 129 -10.77 12.03 -12.00
N HIS A 130 -9.84 12.44 -11.14
CA HIS A 130 -8.48 12.77 -11.53
C HIS A 130 -7.75 11.56 -12.09
N ASP A 131 -7.08 11.71 -13.24
CA ASP A 131 -6.31 10.62 -13.87
C ASP A 131 -4.96 10.44 -13.17
N MET A 132 -5.00 9.75 -12.06
CA MET A 132 -3.84 9.49 -11.20
C MET A 132 -3.96 8.16 -10.45
N THR A 133 -2.82 7.60 -10.08
CA THR A 133 -2.76 6.43 -9.20
C THR A 133 -2.30 6.85 -7.79
N TYR A 134 -3.10 6.55 -6.77
CA TYR A 134 -2.68 6.68 -5.37
C TYR A 134 -2.22 5.32 -4.83
N ILE A 135 -1.03 5.29 -4.23
CA ILE A 135 -0.45 4.07 -3.66
C ILE A 135 -0.24 4.26 -2.16
N CYS A 136 -1.02 3.52 -1.38
CA CYS A 136 -0.84 3.40 0.05
C CYS A 136 0.27 2.40 0.35
N LEU A 137 1.34 2.84 0.98
CA LEU A 137 2.41 2.00 1.51
C LEU A 137 2.03 1.56 2.93
N ASP A 138 1.27 0.48 3.02
CA ASP A 138 0.63 0.01 4.24
C ASP A 138 1.61 -0.79 5.12
N ASN A 139 2.21 -0.12 6.10
CA ASN A 139 3.05 -0.76 7.12
C ASN A 139 2.33 -0.94 8.47
N GLU A 140 1.02 -0.69 8.49
CA GLU A 140 0.10 -0.93 9.60
C GLU A 140 0.39 -0.11 10.87
N ASN A 141 1.04 1.07 10.73
CA ASN A 141 1.25 2.02 11.83
C ASN A 141 1.84 3.35 11.35
N TYR A 142 1.80 4.40 12.19
CA TYR A 142 2.58 5.62 11.98
C TYR A 142 4.05 5.34 12.34
N ALA A 143 4.78 4.69 11.43
CA ALA A 143 6.12 4.20 11.72
C ALA A 143 7.15 5.33 11.89
N ASN A 144 7.08 6.36 11.03
CA ASN A 144 8.08 7.44 11.03
C ASN A 144 8.16 8.21 12.35
N THR A 145 7.05 8.34 13.05
CA THR A 145 6.94 9.08 14.31
C THR A 145 7.11 8.22 15.56
N GLY A 146 7.45 6.93 15.40
CA GLY A 146 7.74 6.02 16.51
C GLY A 146 6.61 5.05 16.84
N GLY A 147 5.91 4.56 15.80
CA GLY A 147 5.03 3.39 15.91
C GLY A 147 3.70 3.63 16.60
N GLN A 148 3.01 4.73 16.31
CA GLN A 148 1.65 4.97 16.80
C GLN A 148 0.65 4.11 15.99
N ARG A 149 -0.51 3.86 16.57
CA ARG A 149 -1.59 3.13 15.90
C ARG A 149 -2.18 3.93 14.75
N SER A 150 -2.44 3.29 13.64
CA SER A 150 -3.22 3.83 12.51
C SER A 150 -4.55 3.10 12.36
N GLY A 151 -5.39 3.56 11.43
CA GLY A 151 -6.60 2.85 11.01
C GLY A 151 -6.30 1.49 10.36
N SER A 152 -5.08 1.30 9.85
CA SER A 152 -4.60 0.04 9.27
C SER A 152 -4.04 -0.94 10.30
N THR A 153 -3.67 -0.49 11.48
CA THR A 153 -3.11 -1.37 12.53
C THR A 153 -4.09 -2.50 12.86
N PRO A 154 -3.67 -3.78 12.83
CA PRO A 154 -4.54 -4.90 13.17
C PRO A 154 -5.01 -4.89 14.63
N LEU A 155 -6.16 -5.52 14.89
CA LEU A 155 -6.65 -5.83 16.23
C LEU A 155 -5.55 -6.54 17.05
N GLY A 156 -5.39 -6.16 18.29
CA GLY A 156 -4.42 -6.75 19.22
C GLY A 156 -2.97 -6.31 19.02
N ALA A 157 -2.63 -5.54 17.99
CA ALA A 157 -1.27 -5.05 17.83
C ALA A 157 -0.88 -4.05 18.94
N SER A 158 0.28 -4.27 19.55
CA SER A 158 0.88 -3.32 20.49
C SER A 158 1.62 -2.22 19.75
N THR A 159 1.27 -0.96 20.02
CA THR A 159 1.92 0.23 19.47
C THR A 159 2.25 1.22 20.59
N SER A 160 2.94 2.31 20.29
CA SER A 160 3.26 3.34 21.29
C SER A 160 2.00 4.04 21.85
N THR A 161 0.90 4.10 21.10
CA THR A 161 -0.38 4.70 21.53
C THR A 161 -1.45 3.67 21.92
N THR A 162 -1.22 2.40 21.66
CA THR A 162 -2.04 1.26 22.14
C THR A 162 -1.13 0.20 22.77
N PRO A 163 -0.45 0.52 23.86
CA PRO A 163 0.51 -0.41 24.47
C PRO A 163 -0.23 -1.62 25.08
N SER A 164 0.40 -2.78 24.95
CA SER A 164 -0.04 -3.98 25.68
C SER A 164 0.46 -3.96 27.13
N GLY A 165 -0.36 -4.41 28.06
CA GLY A 165 -0.04 -4.45 29.50
C GLY A 165 -1.09 -5.21 30.29
N SER A 166 -1.15 -4.96 31.61
CA SER A 166 -2.14 -5.59 32.51
C SER A 166 -3.58 -5.12 32.26
N VAL A 167 -3.77 -3.95 31.64
CA VAL A 167 -5.08 -3.31 31.42
C VAL A 167 -5.53 -3.35 29.95
N SER A 168 -4.62 -3.61 29.03
CA SER A 168 -4.87 -3.54 27.60
C SER A 168 -4.12 -4.64 26.84
N PHE A 169 -4.77 -5.23 25.85
CA PHE A 169 -4.18 -6.18 24.91
C PHE A 169 -3.69 -5.53 23.61
N GLY A 170 -3.50 -4.20 23.58
CA GLY A 170 -3.15 -3.47 22.39
C GLY A 170 -4.34 -2.79 21.72
N LYS A 171 -4.33 -2.65 20.41
CA LYS A 171 -5.43 -2.02 19.66
C LYS A 171 -6.71 -2.83 19.75
N LYS A 172 -7.83 -2.17 20.03
CA LYS A 172 -9.16 -2.80 20.23
C LYS A 172 -10.01 -2.81 18.96
N GLU A 173 -9.76 -1.88 18.04
CA GLU A 173 -10.55 -1.75 16.81
C GLU A 173 -9.96 -2.62 15.68
N LYS A 174 -10.84 -3.12 14.83
CA LYS A 174 -10.44 -3.80 13.59
C LYS A 174 -9.79 -2.83 12.59
N LYS A 175 -9.04 -3.37 11.64
CA LYS A 175 -8.47 -2.62 10.51
C LYS A 175 -9.60 -2.06 9.63
N LYS A 176 -9.50 -0.79 9.22
CA LYS A 176 -10.42 -0.21 8.23
C LYS A 176 -10.26 -0.92 6.88
N ASP A 177 -11.34 -1.10 6.16
CA ASP A 177 -11.32 -1.67 4.82
C ASP A 177 -11.16 -0.58 3.75
N ILE A 178 -9.95 -0.05 3.62
CA ILE A 178 -9.65 1.05 2.69
C ILE A 178 -9.94 0.67 1.23
N VAL A 179 -9.74 -0.59 0.85
CA VAL A 179 -9.93 -1.04 -0.53
C VAL A 179 -11.41 -0.93 -0.92
N ASN A 180 -12.32 -1.39 -0.08
CA ASN A 180 -13.75 -1.25 -0.32
C ASN A 180 -14.22 0.21 -0.18
N ILE A 181 -13.65 0.99 0.74
CA ILE A 181 -13.93 2.44 0.83
C ILE A 181 -13.59 3.13 -0.50
N MET A 182 -12.43 2.84 -1.08
CA MET A 182 -12.02 3.43 -2.37
C MET A 182 -12.87 2.88 -3.53
N ALA A 183 -13.16 1.59 -3.54
CA ALA A 183 -14.02 0.98 -4.56
C ALA A 183 -15.44 1.56 -4.58
N SER A 184 -15.98 1.96 -3.40
CA SER A 184 -17.32 2.56 -3.31
C SER A 184 -17.47 3.91 -4.02
N HIS A 185 -16.35 4.56 -4.41
CA HIS A 185 -16.38 5.75 -5.29
C HIS A 185 -16.66 5.39 -6.76
N GLY A 186 -16.77 4.11 -7.12
CA GLY A 186 -16.97 3.69 -8.51
C GLY A 186 -15.75 3.90 -9.40
N VAL A 187 -14.56 4.01 -8.82
CA VAL A 187 -13.31 4.24 -9.56
C VAL A 187 -12.97 3.07 -10.49
N PRO A 188 -12.27 3.33 -11.60
CA PRO A 188 -11.94 2.31 -12.59
C PRO A 188 -11.17 1.12 -12.05
N TYR A 189 -10.24 1.35 -11.10
CA TYR A 189 -9.40 0.28 -10.59
C TYR A 189 -8.95 0.49 -9.13
N VAL A 190 -9.12 -0.56 -8.33
CA VAL A 190 -8.60 -0.65 -6.96
C VAL A 190 -7.93 -2.00 -6.79
N ALA A 191 -6.78 -2.07 -6.11
CA ALA A 191 -6.07 -3.32 -5.89
C ALA A 191 -5.40 -3.41 -4.52
N GLN A 192 -5.23 -4.63 -4.04
CA GLN A 192 -4.39 -4.97 -2.90
C GLN A 192 -3.22 -5.83 -3.38
N LEU A 193 -1.99 -5.45 -3.06
CA LEU A 193 -0.77 -6.14 -3.50
C LEU A 193 0.25 -6.33 -2.39
N SER A 194 1.19 -7.24 -2.61
CA SER A 194 2.25 -7.56 -1.65
C SER A 194 3.58 -7.84 -2.39
N PRO A 195 4.73 -7.43 -1.83
CA PRO A 195 6.04 -7.54 -2.50
C PRO A 195 6.50 -8.98 -2.72
N ASN A 196 6.01 -9.96 -1.96
CA ASN A 196 6.34 -11.37 -2.11
C ASN A 196 5.79 -12.00 -3.40
N LYS A 197 4.71 -11.45 -3.97
CA LYS A 197 4.09 -11.93 -5.21
C LYS A 197 4.41 -10.96 -6.35
N TRP A 198 5.70 -10.84 -6.71
CA TRP A 198 6.20 -9.82 -7.63
C TRP A 198 5.49 -9.78 -9.00
N LYS A 199 5.09 -10.94 -9.57
CA LYS A 199 4.32 -10.97 -10.84
C LYS A 199 2.94 -10.35 -10.70
N ASP A 200 2.24 -10.67 -9.61
CA ASP A 200 0.92 -10.11 -9.28
C ASP A 200 1.05 -8.61 -9.01
N MET A 201 2.03 -8.22 -8.19
CA MET A 201 2.32 -6.82 -7.88
C MET A 201 2.59 -6.01 -9.14
N ASN A 202 3.51 -6.47 -10.00
CA ASN A 202 3.85 -5.80 -11.26
C ASN A 202 2.65 -5.64 -12.19
N LYS A 203 1.85 -6.71 -12.34
CA LYS A 203 0.64 -6.67 -13.15
C LYS A 203 -0.34 -5.61 -12.65
N LYS A 204 -0.59 -5.58 -11.34
CA LYS A 204 -1.51 -4.61 -10.71
C LYS A 204 -1.02 -3.18 -10.83
N ILE A 205 0.26 -2.94 -10.57
CA ILE A 205 0.88 -1.62 -10.75
C ILE A 205 0.70 -1.16 -12.21
N LYS A 206 1.06 -2.02 -13.16
CA LYS A 206 0.91 -1.69 -14.57
C LYS A 206 -0.54 -1.45 -14.98
N THR A 207 -1.47 -2.27 -14.49
CA THR A 207 -2.90 -2.08 -14.74
C THR A 207 -3.36 -0.72 -14.22
N ALA A 208 -3.00 -0.33 -12.99
CA ALA A 208 -3.35 0.96 -12.42
C ALA A 208 -2.76 2.14 -13.22
N LEU A 209 -1.49 2.02 -13.62
CA LEU A 209 -0.81 3.08 -14.39
C LEU A 209 -1.35 3.23 -15.82
N ASP A 210 -1.86 2.17 -16.43
CA ASP A 210 -2.41 2.18 -17.79
C ASP A 210 -3.92 2.44 -17.82
N THR A 211 -4.61 2.35 -16.68
CA THR A 211 -6.03 2.68 -16.56
C THR A 211 -6.20 4.21 -16.56
N GLU A 212 -7.15 4.70 -17.35
CA GLU A 212 -7.52 6.13 -17.35
C GLU A 212 -8.50 6.40 -16.19
N GLY A 213 -8.25 7.49 -15.47
CA GLY A 213 -9.02 7.90 -14.30
C GLY A 213 -8.34 7.52 -12.98
N PRO A 214 -9.03 7.73 -11.85
CA PRO A 214 -8.46 7.51 -10.53
C PRO A 214 -8.30 6.03 -10.20
N CYS A 215 -7.09 5.66 -9.77
CA CYS A 215 -6.77 4.31 -9.33
C CYS A 215 -6.22 4.33 -7.89
N PHE A 216 -6.53 3.29 -7.12
CA PHE A 216 -6.02 3.15 -5.76
C PHE A 216 -5.35 1.77 -5.57
N ILE A 217 -4.17 1.78 -4.97
CA ILE A 217 -3.45 0.55 -4.60
C ILE A 217 -3.17 0.56 -3.09
N ASN A 218 -3.58 -0.51 -2.39
CA ASN A 218 -3.12 -0.80 -1.04
C ASN A 218 -1.97 -1.81 -1.10
N ALA A 219 -0.76 -1.37 -0.78
CA ALA A 219 0.45 -2.17 -0.91
C ALA A 219 0.99 -2.56 0.48
N LEU A 220 0.97 -3.85 0.81
CA LEU A 220 1.57 -4.33 2.06
C LEU A 220 3.07 -4.00 2.09
N SER A 221 3.48 -3.31 3.12
CA SER A 221 4.87 -2.90 3.29
C SER A 221 5.40 -3.25 4.67
N PRO A 222 5.87 -4.48 4.90
CA PRO A 222 6.33 -4.90 6.22
C PRO A 222 7.39 -3.97 6.79
N CYS A 223 7.21 -3.58 8.06
CA CYS A 223 8.09 -2.65 8.78
C CYS A 223 8.95 -3.40 9.79
N THR A 224 10.23 -3.53 9.54
CA THR A 224 11.18 -4.26 10.40
C THR A 224 11.24 -3.70 11.81
N THR A 225 11.18 -2.38 11.94
CA THR A 225 11.28 -1.65 13.21
C THR A 225 10.04 -1.84 14.07
N GLU A 226 8.84 -1.60 13.51
CA GLU A 226 7.62 -1.57 14.32
C GLU A 226 7.00 -2.95 14.52
N TRP A 227 7.09 -3.85 13.53
CA TRP A 227 6.65 -5.23 13.71
C TRP A 227 7.69 -6.05 14.51
N LYS A 228 8.93 -5.52 14.61
CA LYS A 228 10.04 -6.09 15.41
C LYS A 228 10.42 -7.50 14.96
N PHE A 229 10.80 -7.62 13.70
CA PHE A 229 11.35 -8.83 13.09
C PHE A 229 12.71 -8.55 12.41
N GLU A 230 13.45 -9.59 12.05
CA GLU A 230 14.77 -9.46 11.42
C GLU A 230 14.67 -8.95 9.98
N SER A 231 15.56 -8.02 9.60
CA SER A 231 15.52 -7.30 8.31
C SER A 231 15.56 -8.19 7.06
N ASN A 232 16.13 -9.38 7.16
CA ASN A 232 16.18 -10.36 6.07
C ASN A 232 14.87 -11.16 5.90
N LYS A 233 13.88 -11.00 6.80
CA LYS A 233 12.62 -11.75 6.80
C LYS A 233 11.43 -11.01 6.19
N THR A 234 11.64 -9.85 5.58
CA THR A 234 10.57 -9.01 5.02
C THR A 234 9.68 -9.77 4.03
N ILE A 235 10.28 -10.51 3.11
CA ILE A 235 9.53 -11.27 2.10
C ILE A 235 8.84 -12.49 2.74
N GLU A 236 9.49 -13.16 3.71
CA GLU A 236 8.90 -14.26 4.47
C GLU A 236 7.64 -13.79 5.24
N LEU A 237 7.72 -12.63 5.94
CA LEU A 237 6.57 -12.04 6.63
C LEU A 237 5.45 -11.65 5.66
N ALA A 238 5.80 -11.13 4.49
CA ALA A 238 4.82 -10.82 3.45
C ALA A 238 4.16 -12.10 2.90
N ASP A 239 4.90 -13.22 2.74
CA ASP A 239 4.33 -14.52 2.39
C ASP A 239 3.35 -15.00 3.47
N MET A 240 3.76 -14.95 4.73
CA MET A 240 2.90 -15.35 5.86
C MET A 240 1.61 -14.50 5.94
N ALA A 241 1.69 -13.18 5.70
CA ALA A 241 0.51 -12.31 5.67
C ALA A 241 -0.49 -12.71 4.59
N VAL A 242 0.01 -13.08 3.41
CA VAL A 242 -0.82 -13.51 2.28
C VAL A 242 -1.35 -14.92 2.49
N ASP A 243 -0.51 -15.85 2.92
CA ASP A 243 -0.88 -17.26 3.07
C ASP A 243 -1.75 -17.51 4.31
N SER A 244 -1.73 -16.63 5.33
CA SER A 244 -2.70 -16.62 6.44
C SER A 244 -4.00 -15.89 6.12
N LEU A 245 -4.13 -15.32 4.92
CA LEU A 245 -5.27 -14.49 4.51
C LEU A 245 -5.47 -13.21 5.34
N MET A 246 -4.51 -12.86 6.20
CA MET A 246 -4.51 -11.55 6.86
C MET A 246 -4.42 -10.41 5.84
N PHE A 247 -3.75 -10.68 4.70
CA PHE A 247 -3.64 -9.74 3.59
C PHE A 247 -3.93 -10.44 2.25
N PRO A 248 -5.20 -10.73 1.92
CA PRO A 248 -5.58 -11.41 0.68
C PRO A 248 -5.29 -10.54 -0.54
N LEU A 249 -4.90 -11.15 -1.66
CA LEU A 249 -4.59 -10.44 -2.89
C LEU A 249 -5.75 -10.48 -3.87
N PHE A 250 -6.29 -9.31 -4.20
CA PHE A 250 -7.41 -9.14 -5.12
C PHE A 250 -7.37 -7.78 -5.83
N GLU A 251 -8.19 -7.62 -6.84
CA GLU A 251 -8.41 -6.40 -7.59
C GLU A 251 -9.91 -6.17 -7.77
N ILE A 252 -10.33 -4.91 -7.88
CA ILE A 252 -11.72 -4.52 -8.11
C ILE A 252 -11.75 -3.55 -9.30
N PHE A 253 -12.56 -3.86 -10.30
CA PHE A 253 -12.79 -3.02 -11.46
C PHE A 253 -14.12 -2.28 -11.34
N ASN A 254 -14.13 -1.01 -11.78
CA ASN A 254 -15.31 -0.15 -11.82
C ASN A 254 -16.08 -0.09 -10.49
N GLY A 255 -15.36 -0.22 -9.37
CA GLY A 255 -15.93 -0.24 -8.02
C GLY A 255 -16.72 -1.51 -7.65
N ARG A 256 -16.90 -2.46 -8.58
CA ARG A 256 -17.80 -3.61 -8.42
C ARG A 256 -17.17 -4.96 -8.66
N GLU A 257 -16.58 -5.18 -9.82
CA GLU A 257 -16.09 -6.49 -10.25
C GLU A 257 -14.85 -6.92 -9.48
N LEU A 258 -15.02 -7.75 -8.48
CA LEU A 258 -13.93 -8.28 -7.67
C LEU A 258 -13.31 -9.50 -8.32
N LYS A 259 -11.98 -9.57 -8.29
CA LYS A 259 -11.21 -10.73 -8.73
C LYS A 259 -10.11 -11.05 -7.73
N ILE A 260 -10.12 -12.25 -7.18
CA ILE A 260 -9.05 -12.79 -6.34
C ILE A 260 -7.89 -13.20 -7.25
N THR A 261 -6.73 -12.57 -7.07
CA THR A 261 -5.58 -12.78 -7.96
C THR A 261 -4.61 -13.84 -7.45
N TYR A 262 -4.68 -14.15 -6.17
CA TYR A 262 -3.87 -15.21 -5.56
C TYR A 262 -4.68 -15.99 -4.53
N ARG A 263 -4.61 -17.32 -4.63
CA ARG A 263 -5.19 -18.25 -3.68
C ARG A 263 -4.07 -19.10 -3.11
N PRO A 264 -3.78 -19.03 -1.80
CA PRO A 264 -2.77 -19.86 -1.18
C PRO A 264 -3.07 -21.35 -1.41
N ARG A 265 -2.04 -22.13 -1.74
CA ARG A 265 -2.16 -23.61 -1.84
C ARG A 265 -2.36 -24.22 -0.45
N ASN A 266 -1.66 -23.66 0.54
CA ASN A 266 -1.78 -24.03 1.95
C ASN A 266 -2.08 -22.76 2.73
N ILE A 267 -3.26 -22.70 3.34
CA ILE A 267 -3.62 -21.60 4.24
C ILE A 267 -3.00 -21.93 5.60
N ILE A 268 -2.17 -21.01 6.09
CA ILE A 268 -1.55 -21.12 7.43
C ILE A 268 -2.46 -20.46 8.48
N PRO A 269 -2.45 -20.93 9.73
CA PRO A 269 -3.17 -20.27 10.80
C PRO A 269 -2.71 -18.81 11.01
N VAL A 270 -3.62 -17.90 11.33
CA VAL A 270 -3.30 -16.51 11.68
C VAL A 270 -2.29 -16.45 12.83
N ARG A 271 -2.38 -17.39 13.77
CA ARG A 271 -1.46 -17.54 14.90
C ARG A 271 0.02 -17.57 14.47
N ASP A 272 0.34 -18.26 13.39
CA ASP A 272 1.71 -18.41 12.90
C ASP A 272 2.26 -17.06 12.38
N TYR A 273 1.46 -16.33 11.60
CA TYR A 273 1.81 -14.99 11.14
C TYR A 273 1.99 -13.99 12.29
N LEU A 274 1.11 -14.02 13.28
CA LEU A 274 1.22 -13.15 14.46
C LEU A 274 2.45 -13.50 15.31
N GLY A 275 2.77 -14.79 15.44
CA GLY A 275 3.91 -15.29 16.21
C GLY A 275 5.27 -14.85 15.66
N ALA A 276 5.35 -14.59 14.36
CA ALA A 276 6.55 -14.09 13.70
C ALA A 276 6.86 -12.61 13.99
N GLN A 277 5.96 -11.90 14.71
CA GLN A 277 6.05 -10.47 14.98
C GLN A 277 5.98 -10.17 16.48
N LYS A 278 7.01 -9.49 17.01
CA LYS A 278 7.05 -9.21 18.47
C LYS A 278 5.95 -8.26 18.95
N ARG A 279 5.34 -7.45 18.04
CA ARG A 279 4.21 -6.56 18.39
C ARG A 279 2.95 -7.33 18.84
N PHE A 280 2.88 -8.66 18.61
CA PHE A 280 1.79 -9.53 19.04
C PHE A 280 2.18 -10.51 20.15
N LYS A 281 3.42 -10.47 20.66
CA LYS A 281 3.91 -11.43 21.66
C LYS A 281 2.99 -11.62 22.86
N HIS A 282 2.33 -10.55 23.31
CA HIS A 282 1.42 -10.56 24.46
C HIS A 282 0.12 -11.33 24.20
N LEU A 283 -0.29 -11.54 22.93
CA LEU A 283 -1.49 -12.32 22.58
C LEU A 283 -1.31 -13.82 22.80
N PHE A 284 -0.07 -14.29 22.93
CA PHE A 284 0.25 -15.70 23.18
C PHE A 284 0.18 -16.08 24.68
N LYS A 285 -0.21 -15.14 25.53
CA LYS A 285 -0.55 -15.43 26.92
C LYS A 285 -2.00 -15.91 27.01
N LYS A 286 -2.25 -16.85 27.93
CA LYS A 286 -3.55 -17.51 28.09
C LYS A 286 -4.74 -16.54 28.19
N GLU A 287 -4.56 -15.42 28.88
CA GLU A 287 -5.59 -14.39 29.05
C GLU A 287 -5.98 -13.65 27.75
N ASN A 288 -5.11 -13.63 26.74
CA ASN A 288 -5.31 -12.91 25.48
C ASN A 288 -5.52 -13.82 24.26
N GLU A 289 -5.51 -15.13 24.43
CA GLU A 289 -5.58 -16.11 23.33
C GLU A 289 -6.89 -15.97 22.53
N HIS A 290 -7.97 -15.58 23.18
CA HIS A 290 -9.26 -15.30 22.55
C HIS A 290 -9.19 -14.23 21.45
N ILE A 291 -8.23 -13.29 21.51
CA ILE A 291 -8.02 -12.28 20.47
C ILE A 291 -7.46 -12.92 19.19
N ILE A 292 -6.61 -13.93 19.31
CA ILE A 292 -6.10 -14.68 18.14
C ILE A 292 -7.25 -15.46 17.50
N GLU A 293 -8.13 -16.05 18.30
CA GLU A 293 -9.32 -16.78 17.81
C GLU A 293 -10.30 -15.82 17.11
N GLU A 294 -10.53 -14.62 17.67
CA GLU A 294 -11.33 -13.58 17.03
C GLU A 294 -10.74 -13.16 15.68
N LEU A 295 -9.42 -12.91 15.59
CA LEU A 295 -8.74 -12.59 14.34
C LEU A 295 -8.86 -13.71 13.32
N GLN A 296 -8.70 -14.98 13.73
CA GLN A 296 -8.86 -16.12 12.83
C GLN A 296 -10.29 -16.19 12.26
N LYS A 297 -11.29 -15.97 13.09
CA LYS A 297 -12.68 -15.92 12.68
C LYS A 297 -12.93 -14.80 11.67
N ASP A 298 -12.48 -13.58 11.96
CA ASP A 298 -12.62 -12.42 11.08
C ASP A 298 -11.97 -12.66 9.70
N VAL A 299 -10.79 -13.26 9.68
CA VAL A 299 -10.06 -13.59 8.46
C VAL A 299 -10.85 -14.62 7.62
N ASN A 300 -11.40 -15.65 8.26
CA ASN A 300 -12.19 -16.67 7.59
C ASN A 300 -13.47 -16.06 6.98
N GLU A 301 -14.21 -15.27 7.75
CA GLU A 301 -15.44 -14.58 7.30
C GLU A 301 -15.16 -13.63 6.14
N ARG A 302 -14.06 -12.87 6.22
CA ARG A 302 -13.62 -11.97 5.15
C ARG A 302 -13.26 -12.76 3.88
N TRP A 303 -12.56 -13.87 4.01
CA TRP A 303 -12.19 -14.70 2.87
C TRP A 303 -13.42 -15.28 2.16
N GLU A 304 -14.37 -15.83 2.91
CA GLU A 304 -15.65 -16.30 2.38
C GLU A 304 -16.44 -15.18 1.70
N TYR A 305 -16.44 -13.98 2.28
CA TYR A 305 -17.08 -12.81 1.66
C TYR A 305 -16.45 -12.47 0.31
N LEU A 306 -15.10 -12.45 0.22
CA LEU A 306 -14.40 -12.17 -1.04
C LEU A 306 -14.71 -13.24 -2.12
N GLN A 307 -14.76 -14.51 -1.73
CA GLN A 307 -15.10 -15.60 -2.65
C GLN A 307 -16.54 -15.47 -3.18
N ARG A 308 -17.50 -15.26 -2.29
CA ARG A 308 -18.91 -15.05 -2.69
C ARG A 308 -19.08 -13.84 -3.60
N ARG A 309 -18.37 -12.75 -3.33
CA ARG A 309 -18.45 -11.54 -4.15
C ARG A 309 -17.86 -11.76 -5.55
N GLU A 310 -16.76 -12.47 -5.65
CA GLU A 310 -16.17 -12.82 -6.96
C GLU A 310 -17.10 -13.71 -7.78
N GLU A 311 -17.72 -14.72 -7.14
CA GLU A 311 -18.68 -15.62 -7.80
C GLU A 311 -19.94 -14.90 -8.28
N ALA A 312 -20.44 -13.97 -7.49
CA ALA A 312 -21.62 -13.18 -7.81
C ALA A 312 -21.42 -12.20 -8.99
N LYS A 313 -20.16 -11.94 -9.37
CA LYS A 313 -19.78 -10.96 -10.41
C LYS A 313 -20.40 -9.57 -10.19
N VAL A 314 -20.55 -9.18 -8.91
CA VAL A 314 -21.19 -7.92 -8.49
C VAL A 314 -20.15 -6.96 -7.90
#